data_36c0516749ea73ab21efa23608f20abf
#
_entry.id   36c0516749ea73ab21efa23608f20abf
#
_cell.length_a   1.000
_cell.length_b   1.000
_cell.length_c   1.000
_cell.angle_alpha   90.00
_cell.angle_beta   90.00
_cell.angle_gamma   90.00
#
_symmetry.space_group_name_H-M   'P 1'
#
loop_
_entity.id
_entity.type
_entity.pdbx_description
1 polymer ?
#
loop_
_entity_poly.entity_id
_entity_poly.type
_entity_poly.pdbx_seq_one_letter_code
_entity_poly.pdbx_strand_id
1 'polypeptide(L)'
;MDVGDKIFYPMHGAGLVKSIEIKSFGDNCERFYVIELPFEQNLHIFIKEKDISKFEFRELVNEDTLDKVYNYINNEKCPMPNNWIQRYRENTQKLKSSDIFEIAYVFKGLAVRNEKGKLSLKELFMLNLAKRILISEFVMVSGFPKNKINKIIDYSIEH
;
A
#
# COMPACT_ATOMS: atom_id res chain seq x y z
N MET A 1 13.72 -7.76 -12.50
CA MET A 1 12.40 -7.11 -12.60
C MET A 1 12.14 -6.83 -14.07
N ASP A 2 11.02 -7.30 -14.59
CA ASP A 2 10.70 -7.23 -16.02
C ASP A 2 9.47 -6.37 -16.27
N VAL A 3 9.35 -5.85 -17.50
CA VAL A 3 8.15 -5.12 -17.92
C VAL A 3 6.93 -6.03 -17.79
N GLY A 4 5.86 -5.53 -17.19
CA GLY A 4 4.66 -6.27 -16.91
C GLY A 4 4.59 -6.88 -15.51
N ASP A 5 5.69 -6.88 -14.77
CA ASP A 5 5.69 -7.38 -13.40
C ASP A 5 4.81 -6.51 -12.50
N LYS A 6 3.99 -7.17 -11.68
CA LYS A 6 3.23 -6.54 -10.62
C LYS A 6 4.08 -6.54 -9.36
N ILE A 7 4.25 -5.37 -8.77
CA ILE A 7 5.11 -5.19 -7.60
C ILE A 7 4.40 -4.38 -6.52
N PHE A 8 4.85 -4.54 -5.29
CA PHE A 8 4.45 -3.68 -4.18
C PHE A 8 5.56 -2.65 -3.92
N TYR A 9 5.22 -1.38 -4.06
CA TYR A 9 6.13 -0.27 -3.79
C TYR A 9 5.89 0.23 -2.36
N PRO A 10 6.89 0.19 -1.47
CA PRO A 10 6.69 0.62 -0.08
C PRO A 10 6.08 2.01 0.03
N MET A 11 5.09 2.17 0.90
CA MET A 11 4.32 3.40 1.14
C MET A 11 3.40 3.83 -0.02
N HIS A 12 3.45 3.16 -1.16
CA HIS A 12 2.64 3.51 -2.34
C HIS A 12 1.61 2.43 -2.69
N GLY A 13 1.92 1.18 -2.41
CA GLY A 13 1.04 0.05 -2.71
C GLY A 13 1.38 -0.69 -3.99
N ALA A 14 0.39 -1.40 -4.53
CA ALA A 14 0.58 -2.22 -5.70
C ALA A 14 0.74 -1.37 -6.96
N GLY A 15 1.68 -1.76 -7.78
CA GLY A 15 2.01 -1.09 -9.03
C GLY A 15 2.47 -2.06 -10.11
N LEU A 16 2.81 -1.52 -11.25
CA LEU A 16 3.18 -2.26 -12.44
C LEU A 16 4.47 -1.69 -13.02
N VAL A 17 5.39 -2.57 -13.40
CA VAL A 17 6.54 -2.17 -14.22
C VAL A 17 6.04 -1.93 -15.63
N LYS A 18 5.84 -0.67 -15.97
CA LYS A 18 5.21 -0.27 -17.24
C LYS A 18 6.17 -0.38 -18.42
N SER A 19 7.40 0.10 -18.25
CA SER A 19 8.38 0.14 -19.32
C SER A 19 9.80 0.30 -18.76
N ILE A 20 10.76 0.13 -19.64
CA ILE A 20 12.16 0.49 -19.41
C ILE A 20 12.50 1.55 -20.44
N GLU A 21 12.98 2.70 -19.99
CA GLU A 21 13.32 3.82 -20.85
C GLU A 21 14.80 4.15 -20.74
N ILE A 22 15.38 4.52 -21.88
CA ILE A 22 16.77 4.99 -21.95
C ILE A 22 16.73 6.49 -22.15
N LYS A 23 17.37 7.23 -21.25
CA LYS A 23 17.49 8.69 -21.33
C LYS A 23 18.93 9.09 -21.47
N SER A 24 19.19 10.01 -22.41
CA SER A 24 20.53 10.56 -22.66
C SER A 24 20.69 11.87 -21.90
N PHE A 25 21.79 11.95 -21.13
CA PHE A 25 22.21 13.17 -20.44
C PHE A 25 23.62 13.51 -20.92
N GLY A 26 23.71 14.39 -21.92
CA GLY A 26 24.99 14.68 -22.58
C GLY A 26 25.55 13.42 -23.25
N ASP A 27 26.78 13.02 -22.89
CA ASP A 27 27.44 11.81 -23.42
C ASP A 27 27.05 10.53 -22.66
N ASN A 28 26.23 10.64 -21.59
CA ASN A 28 25.83 9.52 -20.77
C ASN A 28 24.41 9.08 -21.10
N CYS A 29 24.22 7.76 -21.21
CA CYS A 29 22.90 7.14 -21.33
C CYS A 29 22.59 6.38 -20.04
N GLU A 30 21.41 6.60 -19.48
CA GLU A 30 20.95 5.86 -18.30
C GLU A 30 19.64 5.16 -18.59
N ARG A 31 19.50 3.96 -18.02
CA ARG A 31 18.26 3.17 -18.09
C ARG A 31 17.42 3.41 -16.86
N PHE A 32 16.13 3.59 -17.09
CA PHE A 32 15.13 3.78 -16.03
C PHE A 32 14.04 2.73 -16.13
N TYR A 33 13.67 2.18 -14.97
CA TYR A 33 12.39 1.49 -14.83
C TYR A 33 11.30 2.52 -14.62
N VAL A 34 10.21 2.38 -15.36
CA VAL A 34 9.01 3.22 -15.16
C VAL A 34 7.99 2.39 -14.42
N ILE A 35 7.70 2.79 -13.18
CA ILE A 35 6.71 2.15 -12.33
C ILE A 35 5.41 2.96 -12.41
N GLU A 36 4.32 2.33 -12.77
CA GLU A 36 3.00 2.93 -12.77
C GLU A 36 2.25 2.53 -11.50
N LEU A 37 1.72 3.52 -10.81
CA LEU A 37 0.91 3.35 -9.60
C LEU A 37 -0.54 3.77 -9.93
N PRO A 38 -1.36 2.84 -10.43
CA PRO A 38 -2.69 3.20 -10.94
C PRO A 38 -3.65 3.71 -9.87
N PHE A 39 -3.42 3.36 -8.61
CA PHE A 39 -4.28 3.79 -7.49
C PHE A 39 -3.79 5.09 -6.84
N GLU A 40 -2.71 5.67 -7.34
CA GLU A 40 -2.17 6.95 -6.91
C GLU A 40 -2.21 7.94 -8.08
N GLN A 41 -3.40 8.16 -8.63
CA GLN A 41 -3.66 9.07 -9.77
C GLN A 41 -2.79 8.75 -11.00
N ASN A 42 -2.52 7.48 -11.24
CA ASN A 42 -1.66 7.02 -12.33
C ASN A 42 -0.26 7.64 -12.28
N LEU A 43 0.27 7.81 -11.07
CA LEU A 43 1.62 8.33 -10.87
C LEU A 43 2.64 7.41 -11.54
N HIS A 44 3.57 7.98 -12.27
CA HIS A 44 4.71 7.27 -12.86
C HIS A 44 5.97 7.65 -12.10
N ILE A 45 6.69 6.66 -11.62
CA ILE A 45 7.97 6.84 -10.92
C ILE A 45 9.08 6.28 -11.79
N PHE A 46 10.13 7.08 -11.97
CA PHE A 46 11.31 6.71 -12.75
C PHE A 46 12.43 6.36 -11.80
N ILE A 47 12.90 5.12 -11.87
CA ILE A 47 13.98 4.62 -11.01
C ILE A 47 15.14 4.16 -11.89
N LYS A 48 16.33 4.71 -11.64
CA LYS A 48 17.53 4.27 -12.36
C LYS A 48 17.77 2.79 -12.12
N GLU A 49 18.09 2.06 -13.19
CA GLU A 49 18.36 0.62 -13.12
C GLU A 49 19.42 0.30 -12.06
N LYS A 50 20.48 1.11 -11.99
CA LYS A 50 21.56 0.93 -11.01
C LYS A 50 21.10 1.12 -9.56
N ASP A 51 20.01 1.83 -9.33
CA ASP A 51 19.50 2.13 -7.99
C ASP A 51 18.37 1.20 -7.57
N ILE A 52 17.92 0.31 -8.47
CA ILE A 52 16.74 -0.52 -8.20
C ILE A 52 16.89 -1.39 -6.96
N SER A 53 18.11 -1.86 -6.67
CA SER A 53 18.38 -2.68 -5.49
C SER A 53 18.27 -1.92 -4.15
N LYS A 54 18.25 -0.60 -4.20
CA LYS A 54 18.08 0.25 -2.99
C LYS A 54 16.63 0.30 -2.51
N PHE A 55 15.70 -0.13 -3.34
CA PHE A 55 14.25 -0.13 -3.04
C PHE A 55 13.82 -1.53 -2.61
N GLU A 56 13.04 -1.59 -1.56
CA GLU A 56 12.54 -2.86 -1.01
C GLU A 56 11.19 -3.22 -1.64
N PHE A 57 11.19 -3.44 -2.96
CA PHE A 57 10.02 -3.95 -3.64
C PHE A 57 9.75 -5.38 -3.21
N ARG A 58 8.48 -5.74 -3.09
CA ARG A 58 8.09 -7.13 -2.92
C ARG A 58 7.09 -7.54 -3.98
N GLU A 59 6.93 -8.85 -4.16
CA GLU A 59 5.86 -9.39 -4.96
C GLU A 59 4.52 -9.17 -4.28
N LEU A 60 3.44 -9.13 -5.06
CA LEU A 60 2.10 -9.07 -4.51
C LEU A 60 1.79 -10.42 -3.83
N VAL A 61 0.94 -10.35 -2.81
CA VAL A 61 0.47 -11.57 -2.14
C VAL A 61 -0.47 -12.36 -3.06
N ASN A 62 -0.72 -13.63 -2.71
CA ASN A 62 -1.67 -14.45 -3.46
C ASN A 62 -3.10 -14.29 -2.91
N GLU A 63 -4.08 -14.90 -3.59
CA GLU A 63 -5.49 -14.82 -3.21
C GLU A 63 -5.76 -15.41 -1.82
N ASP A 64 -5.08 -16.51 -1.46
CA ASP A 64 -5.23 -17.12 -0.13
C ASP A 64 -4.81 -16.13 0.96
N THR A 65 -3.74 -15.38 0.74
CA THR A 65 -3.30 -14.35 1.69
C THR A 65 -4.31 -13.22 1.77
N LEU A 66 -4.94 -12.81 0.66
CA LEU A 66 -6.00 -11.80 0.70
C LEU A 66 -7.17 -12.25 1.59
N ASP A 67 -7.58 -13.49 1.49
CA ASP A 67 -8.64 -14.04 2.34
C ASP A 67 -8.24 -14.00 3.82
N LYS A 68 -6.99 -14.33 4.12
CA LYS A 68 -6.47 -14.23 5.49
C LYS A 68 -6.43 -12.79 6.00
N VAL A 69 -6.07 -11.84 5.15
CA VAL A 69 -6.07 -10.41 5.49
C VAL A 69 -7.49 -9.92 5.76
N TYR A 70 -8.43 -10.30 4.91
CA TYR A 70 -9.84 -9.96 5.11
C TYR A 70 -10.36 -10.48 6.46
N ASN A 71 -10.09 -11.74 6.76
CA ASN A 71 -10.49 -12.35 8.04
C ASN A 71 -9.79 -11.68 9.22
N TYR A 72 -8.53 -11.31 9.06
CA TYR A 72 -7.76 -10.57 10.07
C TYR A 72 -8.43 -9.23 10.38
N ILE A 73 -8.75 -8.44 9.37
CA ILE A 73 -9.42 -7.14 9.56
C ILE A 73 -10.78 -7.32 10.23
N ASN A 74 -11.51 -8.34 9.85
CA ASN A 74 -12.84 -8.62 10.38
C ASN A 74 -12.82 -9.06 11.85
N ASN A 75 -11.82 -9.82 12.27
CA ASN A 75 -11.79 -10.50 13.57
C ASN A 75 -10.84 -9.91 14.59
N GLU A 76 -9.74 -9.26 14.17
CA GLU A 76 -8.73 -8.74 15.08
C GLU A 76 -9.08 -7.35 15.60
N LYS A 77 -8.73 -7.08 16.85
CA LYS A 77 -9.05 -5.80 17.49
C LYS A 77 -8.06 -4.68 17.19
N CYS A 78 -6.83 -4.98 16.91
CA CYS A 78 -5.76 -4.03 16.56
C CYS A 78 -5.62 -2.86 17.55
N PRO A 79 -5.36 -3.14 18.86
CA PRO A 79 -5.20 -2.08 19.84
C PRO A 79 -4.00 -1.19 19.55
N MET A 80 -4.10 0.08 19.93
CA MET A 80 -3.06 1.07 19.70
C MET A 80 -2.83 1.91 20.96
N PRO A 81 -1.62 2.50 21.13
CA PRO A 81 -1.36 3.41 22.23
C PRO A 81 -2.34 4.60 22.24
N ASN A 82 -2.69 5.08 23.43
CA ASN A 82 -3.54 6.26 23.58
C ASN A 82 -2.80 7.56 23.24
N ASN A 83 -1.48 7.61 23.48
CA ASN A 83 -0.66 8.75 23.11
C ASN A 83 -0.55 8.83 21.58
N TRP A 84 -1.01 9.93 20.99
CA TRP A 84 -1.09 10.05 19.54
C TRP A 84 0.29 10.10 18.88
N ILE A 85 1.31 10.66 19.52
CA ILE A 85 2.67 10.74 18.98
C ILE A 85 3.26 9.33 18.88
N GLN A 86 3.15 8.54 19.93
CA GLN A 86 3.60 7.16 19.96
C GLN A 86 2.83 6.32 18.93
N ARG A 87 1.52 6.47 18.91
CA ARG A 87 0.65 5.76 17.95
C ARG A 87 1.03 6.07 16.51
N TYR A 88 1.22 7.35 16.18
CA TYR A 88 1.62 7.78 14.84
C TYR A 88 2.97 7.20 14.44
N ARG A 89 3.94 7.23 15.34
CA ARG A 89 5.27 6.68 15.10
C ARG A 89 5.25 5.17 14.86
N GLU A 90 4.54 4.42 15.70
CA GLU A 90 4.43 2.97 15.55
C GLU A 90 3.70 2.59 14.26
N ASN A 91 2.62 3.29 13.94
CA ASN A 91 1.88 3.05 12.70
C ASN A 91 2.69 3.39 11.46
N THR A 92 3.51 4.44 11.51
CA THR A 92 4.44 4.78 10.43
C THR A 92 5.43 3.65 10.18
N GLN A 93 5.99 3.04 11.24
CA GLN A 93 6.89 1.91 11.09
C GLN A 93 6.19 0.70 10.47
N LYS A 94 4.96 0.41 10.88
CA LYS A 94 4.16 -0.67 10.30
C LYS A 94 3.90 -0.47 8.81
N LEU A 95 3.57 0.74 8.39
CA LEU A 95 3.36 1.05 6.97
C LEU A 95 4.65 0.91 6.16
N LYS A 96 5.79 1.31 6.73
CA LYS A 96 7.09 1.19 6.07
C LYS A 96 7.55 -0.26 5.91
N SER A 97 7.05 -1.18 6.73
CA SER A 97 7.42 -2.59 6.66
C SER A 97 6.98 -3.27 5.36
N SER A 98 5.99 -2.71 4.68
CA SER A 98 5.35 -3.29 3.49
C SER A 98 4.65 -4.63 3.72
N ASP A 99 4.56 -5.09 4.96
CA ASP A 99 3.82 -6.29 5.33
C ASP A 99 2.32 -5.99 5.28
N ILE A 100 1.58 -6.77 4.50
CA ILE A 100 0.15 -6.54 4.30
C ILE A 100 -0.64 -6.65 5.62
N PHE A 101 -0.24 -7.52 6.53
CA PHE A 101 -0.91 -7.66 7.84
C PHE A 101 -0.63 -6.45 8.74
N GLU A 102 0.59 -5.91 8.69
CA GLU A 102 0.92 -4.67 9.41
C GLU A 102 0.13 -3.48 8.87
N ILE A 103 -0.02 -3.39 7.56
CA ILE A 103 -0.83 -2.35 6.91
C ILE A 103 -2.30 -2.51 7.30
N ALA A 104 -2.81 -3.75 7.31
CA ALA A 104 -4.17 -4.05 7.75
C ALA A 104 -4.40 -3.68 9.22
N TYR A 105 -3.42 -3.89 10.07
CA TYR A 105 -3.45 -3.50 11.48
C TYR A 105 -3.65 -1.99 11.62
N VAL A 106 -2.84 -1.21 10.91
CA VAL A 106 -2.95 0.25 10.92
C VAL A 106 -4.33 0.71 10.43
N PHE A 107 -4.77 0.14 9.31
CA PHE A 107 -6.08 0.45 8.75
C PHE A 107 -7.20 0.19 9.74
N LYS A 108 -7.26 -1.02 10.29
CA LYS A 108 -8.32 -1.43 11.23
C LYS A 108 -8.32 -0.57 12.49
N GLY A 109 -7.17 -0.43 13.12
CA GLY A 109 -7.05 0.31 14.37
C GLY A 109 -7.43 1.78 14.23
N LEU A 110 -7.00 2.43 13.15
CA LEU A 110 -7.35 3.82 12.88
C LEU A 110 -8.82 3.97 12.47
N ALA A 111 -9.36 3.04 11.69
CA ALA A 111 -10.77 3.09 11.29
C ALA A 111 -11.70 2.99 12.50
N VAL A 112 -11.40 2.11 13.44
CA VAL A 112 -12.19 1.97 14.68
C VAL A 112 -12.11 3.26 15.51
N ARG A 113 -10.93 3.87 15.63
CA ARG A 113 -10.77 5.15 16.34
C ARG A 113 -11.51 6.28 15.63
N ASN A 114 -11.53 6.28 14.31
CA ASN A 114 -12.19 7.30 13.51
C ASN A 114 -13.71 7.31 13.74
N GLU A 115 -14.32 6.14 13.94
CA GLU A 115 -15.74 6.03 14.28
C GLU A 115 -16.08 6.76 15.59
N LYS A 116 -15.11 6.87 16.48
CA LYS A 116 -15.24 7.58 17.76
C LYS A 116 -14.87 9.07 17.66
N GLY A 117 -14.52 9.54 16.45
CA GLY A 117 -14.13 10.93 16.22
C GLY A 117 -12.80 11.35 16.86
N LYS A 118 -11.86 10.41 17.06
CA LYS A 118 -10.64 10.65 17.85
C LYS A 118 -9.35 10.79 17.04
N LEU A 119 -9.43 10.92 15.71
CA LEU A 119 -8.23 11.06 14.88
C LEU A 119 -7.89 12.51 14.59
N SER A 120 -6.59 12.81 14.66
CA SER A 120 -6.03 14.05 14.11
C SER A 120 -6.08 14.03 12.58
N LEU A 121 -5.87 15.20 11.97
CA LEU A 121 -5.82 15.30 10.50
C LEU A 121 -4.71 14.42 9.90
N LYS A 122 -3.54 14.37 10.55
CA LYS A 122 -2.43 13.51 10.11
C LYS A 122 -2.81 12.03 10.14
N GLU A 123 -3.53 11.60 11.17
CA GLU A 123 -3.97 10.22 11.28
C GLU A 123 -5.07 9.87 10.27
N LEU A 124 -5.93 10.85 9.92
CA LEU A 124 -6.91 10.66 8.84
C LEU A 124 -6.21 10.43 7.50
N PHE A 125 -5.15 11.18 7.20
CA PHE A 125 -4.35 10.94 6.00
C PHE A 125 -3.71 9.56 6.03
N MET A 126 -3.20 9.14 7.19
CA MET A 126 -2.61 7.80 7.35
C MET A 126 -3.64 6.69 7.15
N LEU A 127 -4.84 6.85 7.70
CA LEU A 127 -5.94 5.92 7.50
C LEU A 127 -6.29 5.78 6.02
N ASN A 128 -6.42 6.89 5.31
CA ASN A 128 -6.71 6.89 3.89
C ASN A 128 -5.59 6.27 3.06
N LEU A 129 -4.34 6.51 3.44
CA LEU A 129 -3.17 5.89 2.81
C LEU A 129 -3.18 4.38 2.99
N ALA A 130 -3.36 3.90 4.21
CA ALA A 130 -3.42 2.46 4.50
C ALA A 130 -4.56 1.78 3.72
N LYS A 131 -5.73 2.39 3.68
CA LYS A 131 -6.87 1.89 2.91
C LYS A 131 -6.56 1.82 1.43
N ARG A 132 -6.00 2.86 0.85
CA ARG A 132 -5.64 2.90 -0.58
C ARG A 132 -4.63 1.83 -0.93
N ILE A 133 -3.61 1.64 -0.09
CA ILE A 133 -2.60 0.61 -0.29
C ILE A 133 -3.24 -0.79 -0.29
N LEU A 134 -4.10 -1.08 0.69
CA LEU A 134 -4.83 -2.36 0.75
C LEU A 134 -5.68 -2.56 -0.49
N ILE A 135 -6.47 -1.57 -0.87
CA ILE A 135 -7.34 -1.65 -2.06
C ILE A 135 -6.51 -1.93 -3.31
N SER A 136 -5.36 -1.27 -3.47
CA SER A 136 -4.50 -1.46 -4.64
C SER A 136 -4.06 -2.91 -4.80
N GLU A 137 -3.63 -3.54 -3.72
CA GLU A 137 -3.18 -4.93 -3.76
C GLU A 137 -4.36 -5.89 -3.95
N PHE A 138 -5.47 -5.68 -3.24
CA PHE A 138 -6.67 -6.49 -3.40
C PHE A 138 -7.19 -6.46 -4.85
N VAL A 139 -7.24 -5.29 -5.47
CA VAL A 139 -7.70 -5.17 -6.86
C VAL A 139 -6.74 -5.87 -7.82
N MET A 140 -5.44 -5.65 -7.69
CA MET A 140 -4.47 -6.20 -8.62
C MET A 140 -4.30 -7.72 -8.49
N VAL A 141 -4.54 -8.27 -7.33
CA VAL A 141 -4.47 -9.73 -7.10
C VAL A 141 -5.78 -10.42 -7.47
N SER A 142 -6.92 -9.88 -7.05
CA SER A 142 -8.24 -10.51 -7.27
C SER A 142 -8.79 -10.26 -8.67
N GLY A 143 -8.43 -9.15 -9.30
CA GLY A 143 -9.01 -8.72 -10.56
C GLY A 143 -10.41 -8.09 -10.44
N PHE A 144 -10.95 -7.95 -9.23
CA PHE A 144 -12.22 -7.30 -9.01
C PHE A 144 -12.11 -5.78 -9.17
N PRO A 145 -13.22 -5.10 -9.58
CA PRO A 145 -13.22 -3.65 -9.68
C PRO A 145 -12.96 -2.96 -8.34
N LYS A 146 -12.36 -1.78 -8.39
CA LYS A 146 -12.04 -0.97 -7.21
C LYS A 146 -13.26 -0.73 -6.31
N ASN A 147 -14.41 -0.39 -6.89
CA ASN A 147 -15.63 -0.13 -6.11
C ASN A 147 -16.11 -1.35 -5.33
N LYS A 148 -15.97 -2.55 -5.91
CA LYS A 148 -16.32 -3.80 -5.22
C LYS A 148 -15.37 -4.06 -4.05
N ILE A 149 -14.06 -3.93 -4.27
CA ILE A 149 -13.06 -4.09 -3.21
C ILE A 149 -13.25 -3.06 -2.10
N ASN A 150 -13.53 -1.82 -2.45
CA ASN A 150 -13.81 -0.78 -1.47
C ASN A 150 -14.99 -1.14 -0.54
N LYS A 151 -16.06 -1.68 -1.10
CA LYS A 151 -17.21 -2.15 -0.32
C LYS A 151 -16.85 -3.33 0.58
N ILE A 152 -16.06 -4.28 0.08
CA ILE A 152 -15.62 -5.43 0.88
C ILE A 152 -14.77 -4.99 2.06
N ILE A 153 -13.83 -4.07 1.84
CA ILE A 153 -12.96 -3.55 2.89
C ILE A 153 -13.77 -2.77 3.94
N ASP A 154 -14.70 -1.93 3.51
CA ASP A 154 -15.56 -1.18 4.43
C ASP A 154 -16.45 -2.13 5.26
N TYR A 155 -16.99 -3.16 4.64
CA TYR A 155 -17.79 -4.18 5.33
C TYR A 155 -16.97 -4.90 6.41
N SER A 156 -15.70 -5.17 6.16
CA SER A 156 -14.84 -5.89 7.11
C SER A 156 -14.64 -5.13 8.43
N ILE A 157 -14.80 -3.81 8.44
CA ILE A 157 -14.68 -2.98 9.63
C ILE A 157 -15.99 -2.95 10.42
N GLU A 158 -17.13 -2.90 9.74
CA GLU A 158 -18.44 -2.78 10.37
C GLU A 158 -18.89 -4.03 11.13
N HIS A 159 -18.27 -5.14 10.87
CA HIS A 159 -18.63 -6.45 11.41
C HIS A 159 -17.46 -7.12 12.11
#